data_3fe0e6a47fe20f30dd9bafc3ecc493a2
#
_entry.id   3fe0e6a47fe20f30dd9bafc3ecc493a2
#
_cell.length_a   1.000
_cell.length_b   1.000
_cell.length_c   1.000
_cell.angle_alpha   90.00
_cell.angle_beta   90.00
_cell.angle_gamma   90.00
#
_symmetry.space_group_name_H-M   'P 1'
#
loop_
_entity.id
_entity.type
_entity.pdbx_description
1 polymer ?
#
loop_
_entity_poly.entity_id
_entity_poly.type
_entity_poly.pdbx_seq_one_letter_code
_entity_poly.pdbx_strand_id
1 'polypeptide(L)'
;PHPLARTPQREPGPIRVLGLSTTAMTAAHPRYSTSEDLLSHALQRAAGDHGCETQLLRIRDLNFRECEGFYSKSSRACTWPCSITQMDSSDQMDRVYEGVVHWADVILVATPIRWGGASSLYYKMVERMNCIQNQETIAGKHLLRNKVAGFIITGGQDNVQAVAGQLLGFFAELG
;
A
#
# COMPACT_ATOMS: atom_id res chain seq x y z
N PRO A 1 -19.31 12.47 8.02
CA PRO A 1 -18.12 11.62 8.20
C PRO A 1 -17.56 11.26 6.84
N HIS A 2 -16.23 11.25 6.72
CA HIS A 2 -15.55 10.83 5.48
C HIS A 2 -15.86 9.34 5.19
N PRO A 3 -16.09 8.92 3.92
CA PRO A 3 -16.43 7.54 3.59
C PRO A 3 -15.45 6.49 4.13
N LEU A 4 -14.16 6.82 4.15
CA LEU A 4 -13.11 5.94 4.70
C LEU A 4 -13.18 5.77 6.24
N ALA A 5 -13.92 6.60 6.97
CA ALA A 5 -14.01 6.50 8.43
C ALA A 5 -14.89 5.34 8.92
N ARG A 6 -15.55 4.63 7.99
CA ARG A 6 -16.36 3.45 8.34
C ARG A 6 -15.49 2.33 8.92
N THR A 7 -16.08 1.49 9.76
CA THR A 7 -15.41 0.29 10.24
C THR A 7 -15.19 -0.68 9.07
N PRO A 8 -13.98 -1.23 8.91
CA PRO A 8 -13.74 -2.26 7.89
C PRO A 8 -14.64 -3.48 8.14
N GLN A 9 -15.34 -3.91 7.11
CA GLN A 9 -16.20 -5.10 7.15
C GLN A 9 -15.86 -6.00 5.97
N ARG A 10 -15.73 -7.29 6.24
CA ARG A 10 -15.49 -8.30 5.22
C ARG A 10 -16.79 -8.97 4.84
N GLU A 11 -17.27 -8.69 3.65
CA GLU A 11 -18.40 -9.40 3.07
C GLU A 11 -17.99 -10.80 2.60
N PRO A 12 -18.85 -11.81 2.77
CA PRO A 12 -18.59 -13.15 2.22
C PRO A 12 -18.35 -13.10 0.71
N GLY A 13 -17.40 -13.89 0.24
CA GLY A 13 -17.06 -13.93 -1.18
C GLY A 13 -15.65 -14.46 -1.43
N PRO A 14 -15.18 -14.41 -2.68
CA PRO A 14 -13.83 -14.82 -3.03
C PRO A 14 -12.78 -13.99 -2.31
N ILE A 15 -11.58 -14.55 -2.15
CA ILE A 15 -10.43 -13.82 -1.60
C ILE A 15 -10.10 -12.64 -2.51
N ARG A 16 -9.88 -11.48 -1.93
CA ARG A 16 -9.56 -10.23 -2.64
C ARG A 16 -8.08 -9.90 -2.52
N VAL A 17 -7.39 -9.89 -3.66
CA VAL A 17 -5.95 -9.66 -3.73
C VAL A 17 -5.68 -8.30 -4.37
N LEU A 18 -5.11 -7.38 -3.60
CA LEU A 18 -4.70 -6.06 -4.06
C LEU A 18 -3.22 -6.06 -4.40
N GLY A 19 -2.87 -5.75 -5.63
CA GLY A 19 -1.51 -5.48 -6.05
C GLY A 19 -1.19 -3.99 -6.00
N LEU A 20 -0.10 -3.63 -5.32
CA LEU A 20 0.43 -2.26 -5.25
C LEU A 20 1.76 -2.22 -6.02
N SER A 21 1.76 -1.60 -7.20
CA SER A 21 2.97 -1.40 -8.00
C SER A 21 3.62 -0.07 -7.66
N THR A 22 4.84 -0.10 -7.14
CA THR A 22 5.58 1.10 -6.74
C THR A 22 6.72 1.47 -7.71
N THR A 23 6.73 0.90 -8.91
CA THR A 23 7.66 1.32 -9.95
C THR A 23 7.29 2.69 -10.52
N ALA A 24 8.29 3.55 -10.75
CA ALA A 24 8.11 4.82 -11.45
C ALA A 24 8.22 4.67 -12.98
N MET A 25 8.50 3.47 -13.52
CA MET A 25 8.60 3.25 -14.95
C MET A 25 7.23 3.37 -15.61
N THR A 26 7.11 4.25 -16.59
CA THR A 26 5.87 4.48 -17.32
C THR A 26 5.76 3.57 -18.55
N ALA A 27 4.55 3.34 -19.01
CA ALA A 27 4.29 2.61 -20.26
C ALA A 27 4.72 3.38 -21.53
N ALA A 28 5.05 4.67 -21.38
CA ALA A 28 5.49 5.52 -22.50
C ALA A 28 6.91 5.17 -22.99
N HIS A 29 7.71 4.44 -22.21
CA HIS A 29 9.04 4.01 -22.60
C HIS A 29 9.01 2.57 -23.11
N PRO A 30 9.91 2.21 -24.08
CA PRO A 30 9.92 0.88 -24.71
C PRO A 30 10.49 -0.23 -23.81
N ARG A 31 10.33 -0.11 -22.51
CA ARG A 31 10.75 -1.12 -21.53
C ARG A 31 9.70 -1.26 -20.44
N TYR A 32 9.53 -2.46 -19.96
CA TYR A 32 8.61 -2.77 -18.88
C TYR A 32 9.33 -2.84 -17.53
N SER A 33 8.57 -2.79 -16.46
CA SER A 33 9.06 -2.99 -15.10
C SER A 33 8.92 -4.45 -14.70
N THR A 34 10.02 -5.13 -14.40
CA THR A 34 10.04 -6.52 -13.95
C THR A 34 9.19 -6.72 -12.69
N SER A 35 9.24 -5.77 -11.74
CA SER A 35 8.42 -5.87 -10.52
C SER A 35 6.93 -5.81 -10.82
N GLU A 36 6.50 -4.92 -11.71
CA GLU A 36 5.09 -4.82 -12.09
C GLU A 36 4.63 -6.01 -12.94
N ASP A 37 5.50 -6.51 -13.80
CA ASP A 37 5.22 -7.68 -14.63
C ASP A 37 4.98 -8.93 -13.75
N LEU A 38 5.88 -9.19 -12.81
CA LEU A 38 5.73 -10.28 -11.84
C LEU A 38 4.46 -10.12 -10.99
N LEU A 39 4.15 -8.90 -10.56
CA LEU A 39 2.91 -8.61 -9.83
C LEU A 39 1.68 -8.92 -10.68
N SER A 40 1.69 -8.48 -11.95
CA SER A 40 0.58 -8.75 -12.87
C SER A 40 0.36 -10.24 -13.11
N HIS A 41 1.44 -11.00 -13.27
CA HIS A 41 1.37 -12.45 -13.37
C HIS A 41 0.83 -13.11 -12.10
N ALA A 42 1.26 -12.67 -10.92
CA ALA A 42 0.77 -13.17 -9.64
C ALA A 42 -0.75 -12.93 -9.50
N LEU A 43 -1.22 -11.73 -9.86
CA LEU A 43 -2.65 -11.41 -9.82
C LEU A 43 -3.46 -12.23 -10.83
N GLN A 44 -2.94 -12.41 -12.06
CA GLN A 44 -3.59 -13.26 -13.07
C GLN A 44 -3.72 -14.71 -12.60
N ARG A 45 -2.68 -15.26 -11.99
CA ARG A 45 -2.71 -16.59 -11.42
C ARG A 45 -3.67 -16.71 -10.23
N ALA A 46 -3.68 -15.74 -9.34
CA ALA A 46 -4.63 -15.71 -8.24
C ALA A 46 -6.09 -15.73 -8.74
N ALA A 47 -6.39 -14.96 -9.78
CA ALA A 47 -7.72 -14.97 -10.38
C ALA A 47 -8.01 -16.26 -11.13
N GLY A 48 -7.11 -16.71 -12.02
CA GLY A 48 -7.34 -17.84 -12.92
C GLY A 48 -7.28 -19.21 -12.21
N ASP A 49 -6.30 -19.41 -11.33
CA ASP A 49 -6.06 -20.71 -10.69
C ASP A 49 -6.84 -20.89 -9.38
N HIS A 50 -7.19 -19.78 -8.70
CA HIS A 50 -7.77 -19.78 -7.36
C HIS A 50 -9.10 -19.04 -7.23
N GLY A 51 -9.60 -18.46 -8.31
CA GLY A 51 -10.88 -17.72 -8.30
C GLY A 51 -10.89 -16.46 -7.43
N CYS A 52 -9.73 -15.87 -7.16
CA CYS A 52 -9.64 -14.63 -6.40
C CYS A 52 -10.15 -13.41 -7.20
N GLU A 53 -10.75 -12.46 -6.52
CA GLU A 53 -10.92 -11.11 -7.08
C GLU A 53 -9.60 -10.35 -6.99
N THR A 54 -9.17 -9.70 -8.07
CA THR A 54 -7.87 -9.02 -8.10
C THR A 54 -8.01 -7.57 -8.55
N GLN A 55 -7.22 -6.69 -7.95
CA GLN A 55 -7.07 -5.29 -8.35
C GLN A 55 -5.59 -4.93 -8.41
N LEU A 56 -5.23 -4.08 -9.36
CA LEU A 56 -3.88 -3.51 -9.48
C LEU A 56 -3.95 -1.99 -9.34
N LEU A 57 -3.31 -1.46 -8.32
CA LEU A 57 -3.07 -0.02 -8.17
C LEU A 57 -1.61 0.30 -8.53
N ARG A 58 -1.45 1.16 -9.52
CA ARG A 58 -0.15 1.72 -9.88
C ARG A 58 0.04 3.03 -9.16
N ILE A 59 0.94 3.05 -8.19
CA ILE A 59 1.17 4.23 -7.33
C ILE A 59 1.66 5.42 -8.15
N ARG A 60 2.37 5.18 -9.26
CA ARG A 60 2.80 6.25 -10.18
C ARG A 60 1.67 6.99 -10.88
N ASP A 61 0.51 6.36 -11.01
CA ASP A 61 -0.65 6.93 -11.72
C ASP A 61 -1.57 7.70 -10.77
N LEU A 62 -1.24 7.72 -9.46
CA LEU A 62 -2.00 8.44 -8.45
C LEU A 62 -1.37 9.80 -8.15
N ASN A 63 -2.24 10.82 -8.11
CA ASN A 63 -1.85 12.14 -7.62
C ASN A 63 -2.09 12.21 -6.11
N PHE A 64 -1.02 12.27 -5.32
CA PHE A 64 -1.10 12.46 -3.88
C PHE A 64 0.16 13.14 -3.36
N ARG A 65 0.02 13.86 -2.25
CA ARG A 65 1.13 14.62 -1.64
C ARG A 65 1.94 13.74 -0.71
N GLU A 66 3.17 14.16 -0.43
CA GLU A 66 4.05 13.59 0.59
C GLU A 66 3.42 13.75 1.99
N CYS A 67 3.87 12.94 2.94
CA CYS A 67 3.49 13.09 4.33
C CYS A 67 4.10 14.37 4.92
N GLU A 68 3.26 15.25 5.46
CA GLU A 68 3.71 16.49 6.12
C GLU A 68 4.05 16.29 7.61
N GLY A 69 3.96 15.06 8.11
CA GLY A 69 4.38 14.74 9.46
C GLY A 69 3.55 15.40 10.56
N PHE A 70 2.24 15.54 10.40
CA PHE A 70 1.36 16.16 11.42
C PHE A 70 1.47 15.50 12.79
N TYR A 71 1.80 14.19 12.82
CA TYR A 71 2.05 13.45 14.06
C TYR A 71 3.21 14.02 14.90
N SER A 72 4.15 14.72 14.28
CA SER A 72 5.28 15.35 15.01
C SER A 72 4.86 16.53 15.89
N LYS A 73 3.72 17.13 15.62
CA LYS A 73 3.13 18.16 16.46
C LYS A 73 2.22 17.57 17.54
N SER A 74 1.45 16.56 17.19
CA SER A 74 0.59 15.81 18.08
C SER A 74 0.17 14.51 17.41
N SER A 75 0.24 13.39 18.10
CA SER A 75 -0.27 12.11 17.59
C SER A 75 -1.73 12.21 17.13
N ARG A 76 -2.54 13.04 17.79
CA ARG A 76 -3.94 13.28 17.42
C ARG A 76 -4.13 14.08 16.14
N ALA A 77 -3.11 14.79 15.66
CA ALA A 77 -3.17 15.51 14.40
C ALA A 77 -3.03 14.61 13.16
N CYS A 78 -2.47 13.41 13.34
CA CYS A 78 -2.46 12.36 12.30
C CYS A 78 -3.72 11.51 12.42
N THR A 79 -4.81 11.97 11.84
CA THR A 79 -6.13 11.35 11.95
C THR A 79 -6.35 10.21 10.97
N TRP A 80 -7.38 9.40 11.22
CA TRP A 80 -7.93 8.49 10.22
C TRP A 80 -9.33 8.96 9.78
N PRO A 81 -9.60 9.10 8.49
CA PRO A 81 -8.63 9.07 7.37
C PRO A 81 -7.55 10.16 7.49
N CYS A 82 -6.46 10.03 6.71
CA CYS A 82 -5.34 10.97 6.74
C CYS A 82 -5.80 12.43 6.63
N SER A 83 -5.28 13.31 7.49
CA SER A 83 -5.63 14.73 7.51
C SER A 83 -5.44 15.41 6.15
N ILE A 84 -4.37 15.06 5.42
CA ILE A 84 -4.11 15.60 4.07
C ILE A 84 -5.24 15.21 3.12
N THR A 85 -5.62 13.92 3.09
CA THR A 85 -6.73 13.42 2.25
C THR A 85 -8.06 14.09 2.59
N GLN A 86 -8.30 14.43 3.86
CA GLN A 86 -9.52 15.14 4.26
C GLN A 86 -9.54 16.62 3.85
N MET A 87 -8.37 17.25 3.76
CA MET A 87 -8.24 18.66 3.41
C MET A 87 -8.12 18.91 1.91
N ASP A 88 -7.71 17.89 1.13
CA ASP A 88 -7.46 17.99 -0.29
C ASP A 88 -8.24 16.91 -1.04
N SER A 89 -9.35 17.31 -1.66
CA SER A 89 -10.22 16.40 -2.43
C SER A 89 -9.55 15.85 -3.71
N SER A 90 -8.42 16.40 -4.13
CA SER A 90 -7.64 15.89 -5.26
C SER A 90 -6.60 14.84 -4.86
N ASP A 91 -6.40 14.62 -3.55
CA ASP A 91 -5.44 13.64 -3.02
C ASP A 91 -5.96 12.22 -3.19
N GLN A 92 -5.36 11.48 -4.12
CA GLN A 92 -5.80 10.13 -4.48
C GLN A 92 -5.22 9.03 -3.58
N MET A 93 -4.60 9.37 -2.46
CA MET A 93 -4.22 8.38 -1.46
C MET A 93 -5.43 7.65 -0.86
N ASP A 94 -6.63 8.23 -0.96
CA ASP A 94 -7.90 7.62 -0.61
C ASP A 94 -8.12 6.27 -1.31
N ARG A 95 -7.67 6.12 -2.57
CA ARG A 95 -7.74 4.87 -3.33
C ARG A 95 -6.89 3.77 -2.72
N VAL A 96 -5.71 4.11 -2.22
CA VAL A 96 -4.84 3.16 -1.50
C VAL A 96 -5.49 2.75 -0.19
N TYR A 97 -6.01 3.71 0.58
CA TYR A 97 -6.71 3.44 1.84
C TYR A 97 -7.94 2.56 1.63
N GLU A 98 -8.77 2.87 0.64
CA GLU A 98 -9.93 2.04 0.31
C GLU A 98 -9.51 0.59 -0.02
N GLY A 99 -8.50 0.45 -0.87
CA GLY A 99 -7.99 -0.86 -1.26
C GLY A 99 -7.41 -1.65 -0.08
N VAL A 100 -6.51 -1.04 0.68
CA VAL A 100 -5.76 -1.70 1.75
C VAL A 100 -6.62 -1.96 2.98
N VAL A 101 -7.43 -0.98 3.40
CA VAL A 101 -8.20 -1.08 4.65
C VAL A 101 -9.55 -1.77 4.46
N HIS A 102 -10.27 -1.43 3.38
CA HIS A 102 -11.65 -1.85 3.24
C HIS A 102 -11.87 -3.01 2.27
N TRP A 103 -11.06 -3.11 1.21
CA TRP A 103 -11.32 -4.07 0.15
C TRP A 103 -10.49 -5.35 0.25
N ALA A 104 -9.16 -5.27 0.40
CA ALA A 104 -8.26 -6.40 0.29
C ALA A 104 -8.30 -7.37 1.48
N ASP A 105 -8.16 -8.65 1.22
CA ASP A 105 -7.77 -9.69 2.18
C ASP A 105 -6.26 -9.92 2.10
N VAL A 106 -5.68 -9.83 0.89
CA VAL A 106 -4.26 -10.00 0.61
C VAL A 106 -3.73 -8.75 -0.09
N ILE A 107 -2.59 -8.25 0.38
CA ILE A 107 -1.91 -7.08 -0.16
C ILE A 107 -0.56 -7.53 -0.71
N LEU A 108 -0.38 -7.46 -2.03
CA LEU A 108 0.89 -7.73 -2.69
C LEU A 108 1.57 -6.43 -3.09
N VAL A 109 2.73 -6.14 -2.50
CA VAL A 109 3.51 -4.94 -2.83
C VAL A 109 4.68 -5.33 -3.73
N ALA A 110 4.73 -4.73 -4.91
CA ALA A 110 5.86 -4.90 -5.82
C ALA A 110 6.71 -3.63 -5.89
N THR A 111 7.99 -3.75 -5.59
CA THR A 111 8.95 -2.64 -5.61
C THR A 111 10.25 -3.04 -6.30
N PRO A 112 10.78 -2.19 -7.19
CA PRO A 112 12.16 -2.31 -7.62
C PRO A 112 13.09 -1.75 -6.54
N ILE A 113 14.28 -2.33 -6.42
CA ILE A 113 15.35 -1.74 -5.61
C ILE A 113 15.91 -0.52 -6.34
N ARG A 114 16.09 0.56 -5.61
CA ARG A 114 16.75 1.78 -6.06
C ARG A 114 17.73 2.23 -4.98
N TRP A 115 19.02 2.29 -5.35
CA TRP A 115 20.08 2.72 -4.43
C TRP A 115 20.10 1.94 -3.10
N GLY A 116 19.90 0.62 -3.17
CA GLY A 116 19.88 -0.27 -1.99
C GLY A 116 18.63 -0.17 -1.10
N GLY A 117 17.60 0.54 -1.54
CA GLY A 117 16.31 0.68 -0.86
C GLY A 117 15.14 0.36 -1.75
N ALA A 118 13.94 0.33 -1.22
CA ALA A 118 12.72 0.30 -2.02
C ALA A 118 12.58 1.57 -2.86
N SER A 119 11.66 1.60 -3.82
CA SER A 119 11.45 2.77 -4.66
C SER A 119 10.95 3.99 -3.87
N SER A 120 11.21 5.19 -4.38
CA SER A 120 10.68 6.44 -3.77
C SER A 120 9.16 6.45 -3.66
N LEU A 121 8.45 5.86 -4.64
CA LEU A 121 7.00 5.74 -4.58
C LEU A 121 6.52 4.81 -3.46
N TYR A 122 7.29 3.76 -3.15
CA TYR A 122 7.01 2.95 -1.98
C TYR A 122 7.08 3.79 -0.70
N TYR A 123 8.17 4.52 -0.47
CA TYR A 123 8.31 5.34 0.73
C TYR A 123 7.26 6.44 0.79
N LYS A 124 7.00 7.14 -0.30
CA LYS A 124 5.94 8.14 -0.38
C LYS A 124 4.57 7.60 0.05
N MET A 125 4.24 6.38 -0.39
CA MET A 125 3.00 5.70 -0.02
C MET A 125 2.98 5.32 1.47
N VAL A 126 4.03 4.64 1.96
CA VAL A 126 4.02 4.12 3.34
C VAL A 126 4.12 5.21 4.40
N GLU A 127 4.82 6.31 4.13
CA GLU A 127 4.80 7.48 5.03
C GLU A 127 3.38 8.03 5.23
N ARG A 128 2.57 8.04 4.17
CA ARG A 128 1.16 8.43 4.25
C ARG A 128 0.29 7.40 4.99
N MET A 129 0.73 6.14 5.14
CA MET A 129 0.01 5.11 5.89
C MET A 129 0.21 5.21 7.40
N ASN A 130 1.04 6.11 7.90
CA ASN A 130 1.19 6.35 9.34
C ASN A 130 -0.14 6.62 10.06
N CYS A 131 -1.13 7.19 9.38
CA CYS A 131 -2.46 7.39 9.94
C CYS A 131 -3.19 6.08 10.29
N ILE A 132 -2.85 4.96 9.65
CA ILE A 132 -3.39 3.62 9.95
C ILE A 132 -2.77 3.12 11.26
N GLN A 133 -1.44 3.11 11.36
CA GLN A 133 -0.71 2.70 12.56
C GLN A 133 -1.12 3.55 13.77
N ASN A 134 -1.31 4.84 13.57
CA ASN A 134 -1.68 5.74 14.63
C ASN A 134 -3.06 5.43 15.26
N GLN A 135 -3.99 4.79 14.53
CA GLN A 135 -5.26 4.34 15.09
C GLN A 135 -5.09 3.22 16.11
N GLU A 136 -4.13 2.33 15.89
CA GLU A 136 -3.76 1.32 16.87
C GLU A 136 -3.20 1.98 18.12
N THR A 137 -2.19 2.85 17.96
CA THR A 137 -1.48 3.48 19.06
C THR A 137 -2.39 4.34 19.94
N ILE A 138 -3.27 5.16 19.37
CA ILE A 138 -4.09 6.13 20.15
C ILE A 138 -5.51 5.68 20.43
N ALA A 139 -6.04 4.69 19.71
CA ALA A 139 -7.43 4.27 19.81
C ALA A 139 -7.63 2.75 19.95
N GLY A 140 -6.55 1.95 19.92
CA GLY A 140 -6.63 0.49 19.97
C GLY A 140 -7.40 -0.10 18.78
N LYS A 141 -7.41 0.57 17.63
CA LYS A 141 -8.16 0.15 16.45
C LYS A 141 -7.23 -0.43 15.40
N HIS A 142 -7.32 -1.73 15.21
CA HIS A 142 -6.55 -2.47 14.19
C HIS A 142 -7.31 -2.44 12.85
N LEU A 143 -6.96 -1.48 11.98
CA LEU A 143 -7.63 -1.31 10.69
C LEU A 143 -7.28 -2.40 9.67
N LEU A 144 -6.12 -3.04 9.82
CA LEU A 144 -5.62 -4.11 8.91
C LEU A 144 -5.75 -5.52 9.50
N ARG A 145 -6.60 -5.70 10.49
CA ARG A 145 -6.79 -7.00 11.13
C ARG A 145 -7.18 -8.09 10.13
N ASN A 146 -6.58 -9.28 10.28
CA ASN A 146 -6.85 -10.48 9.46
C ASN A 146 -6.50 -10.31 7.98
N LYS A 147 -5.50 -9.51 7.65
CA LYS A 147 -4.97 -9.37 6.29
C LYS A 147 -3.60 -10.02 6.15
N VAL A 148 -3.24 -10.40 4.94
CA VAL A 148 -1.93 -10.97 4.62
C VAL A 148 -1.18 -10.01 3.72
N ALA A 149 0.08 -9.71 4.03
CA ALA A 149 0.96 -8.96 3.15
C ALA A 149 2.00 -9.87 2.50
N GLY A 150 2.26 -9.67 1.21
CA GLY A 150 3.29 -10.32 0.45
C GLY A 150 4.10 -9.32 -0.38
N PHE A 151 5.35 -9.67 -0.71
CA PHE A 151 6.26 -8.73 -1.35
C PHE A 151 6.94 -9.33 -2.58
N ILE A 152 7.02 -8.55 -3.65
CA ILE A 152 7.80 -8.83 -4.85
C ILE A 152 8.88 -7.76 -4.94
N ILE A 153 10.12 -8.14 -4.69
CA ILE A 153 11.26 -7.23 -4.67
C ILE A 153 12.17 -7.60 -5.83
N THR A 154 12.40 -6.69 -6.74
CA THR A 154 13.24 -6.91 -7.91
C THR A 154 14.44 -5.95 -7.93
N GLY A 155 15.58 -6.47 -8.23
CA GLY A 155 16.83 -5.74 -8.32
C GLY A 155 17.99 -6.68 -8.61
N GLY A 156 19.18 -6.14 -8.74
CA GLY A 156 20.38 -6.95 -8.82
C GLY A 156 20.75 -7.55 -7.46
N GLN A 157 22.05 -7.52 -7.10
CA GLN A 157 22.51 -8.00 -5.79
C GLN A 157 22.38 -6.94 -4.68
N ASP A 158 21.65 -5.86 -4.93
CA ASP A 158 21.62 -4.68 -4.10
C ASP A 158 20.66 -4.84 -2.90
N ASN A 159 21.15 -5.40 -1.80
CA ASN A 159 20.53 -5.25 -0.48
C ASN A 159 19.09 -5.83 -0.36
N VAL A 160 18.76 -6.89 -1.11
CA VAL A 160 17.41 -7.49 -1.14
C VAL A 160 16.91 -7.85 0.25
N GLN A 161 17.78 -8.44 1.09
CA GLN A 161 17.40 -8.87 2.44
C GLN A 161 17.03 -7.70 3.35
N ALA A 162 17.76 -6.59 3.27
CA ALA A 162 17.43 -5.41 4.07
C ALA A 162 16.14 -4.75 3.59
N VAL A 163 15.92 -4.68 2.27
CA VAL A 163 14.66 -4.18 1.72
C VAL A 163 13.49 -5.07 2.17
N ALA A 164 13.62 -6.38 2.08
CA ALA A 164 12.59 -7.31 2.56
C ALA A 164 12.31 -7.11 4.05
N GLY A 165 13.35 -6.98 4.88
CA GLY A 165 13.20 -6.70 6.31
C GLY A 165 12.48 -5.39 6.60
N GLN A 166 12.75 -4.33 5.83
CA GLN A 166 12.05 -3.06 5.97
C GLN A 166 10.56 -3.16 5.62
N LEU A 167 10.22 -3.84 4.51
CA LEU A 167 8.83 -4.04 4.12
C LEU A 167 8.07 -4.87 5.16
N LEU A 168 8.67 -5.97 5.62
CA LEU A 168 8.10 -6.81 6.67
C LEU A 168 7.88 -6.03 7.96
N GLY A 169 8.88 -5.30 8.42
CA GLY A 169 8.78 -4.48 9.63
C GLY A 169 7.67 -3.45 9.52
N PHE A 170 7.59 -2.73 8.40
CA PHE A 170 6.54 -1.74 8.19
C PHE A 170 5.13 -2.36 8.26
N PHE A 171 4.88 -3.46 7.54
CA PHE A 171 3.55 -4.08 7.54
C PHE A 171 3.22 -4.75 8.89
N ALA A 172 4.22 -5.25 9.63
CA ALA A 172 4.02 -5.75 10.99
C ALA A 172 3.59 -4.65 11.99
N GLU A 173 4.05 -3.41 11.80
CA GLU A 173 3.64 -2.26 12.61
C GLU A 173 2.23 -1.74 12.31
N LEU A 174 1.66 -2.15 11.19
CA LEU A 174 0.29 -1.75 10.83
C LEU A 174 -0.80 -2.64 11.46
N GLY A 175 -0.41 -3.74 12.13
CA GLY A 175 -1.32 -4.73 12.74
C GLY A 175 -1.38 -6.00 11.94
#